data_1870a01393e60ba527582271e0ae663d
#
_entry.id   1870a01393e60ba527582271e0ae663d
#
_cell.length_a   1.000
_cell.length_b   1.000
_cell.length_c   1.000
_cell.angle_alpha   90.00
_cell.angle_beta   90.00
_cell.angle_gamma   90.00
#
_symmetry.space_group_name_H-M   'P 1'
#
loop_
_entity.id
_entity.type
_entity.pdbx_description
1 polymer ?
#
loop_
_entity_poly.entity_id
_entity_poly.type
_entity_poly.pdbx_seq_one_letter_code
_entity_poly.pdbx_strand_id
1 'polypeptide(L)'
;MQSLIPAAYPILKEAYGLDFVQIGLITLTFQIAGSLLQPVMGMVTDRYPAPYSPVVGMAFTLSGLICLAFAGSYGGILVAVALIGIGSSIFHPEATRTARYAAGDRQGLAQGIFQVGGQAGGALGPVLAALIIVPWGQPSLAWFAVLALLAMLILTWIGSQQRLIRAEFTVRSARRLAEAPASKRSAGTVALGLIVLTFLMFTKNTYGESFRSFYTFYLIEKFGLSIPASQMMLFLFLMAAAVGVLIGGIVGDAIGRRQIIWISVLGPLPLTLILPYADLFWTGVLTIAINLIMASAFASILIYAMDLLPNRIGLIGGLFYGLNFGLGGIAAALLGILADSYGVEAVYRLCAFLPLAGLAVWFLPPIEERRVRSH
;
A
#
# COMPACT_ATOMS: atom_id res chain seq x y z
N MET A 1 -2.65 -10.35 -7.40
CA MET A 1 -1.54 -11.02 -8.07
C MET A 1 -0.24 -10.96 -7.26
N GLN A 2 0.23 -9.79 -6.82
CA GLN A 2 1.47 -9.66 -6.04
C GLN A 2 1.48 -10.51 -4.76
N SER A 3 0.36 -10.62 -4.08
CA SER A 3 0.20 -11.45 -2.87
C SER A 3 0.28 -12.97 -3.12
N LEU A 4 0.23 -13.40 -4.37
CA LEU A 4 0.43 -14.82 -4.72
C LEU A 4 1.90 -15.23 -4.55
N ILE A 5 2.86 -14.31 -4.69
CA ILE A 5 4.29 -14.60 -4.55
C ILE A 5 4.60 -15.15 -3.15
N PRO A 6 4.34 -14.38 -2.05
CA PRO A 6 4.61 -14.90 -0.71
C PRO A 6 3.74 -16.11 -0.35
N ALA A 7 2.54 -16.19 -0.89
CA ALA A 7 1.66 -17.34 -0.67
C ALA A 7 2.16 -18.63 -1.34
N ALA A 8 2.98 -18.51 -2.41
CA ALA A 8 3.62 -19.65 -3.07
C ALA A 8 4.94 -20.09 -2.40
N TYR A 9 5.50 -19.33 -1.45
CA TYR A 9 6.80 -19.65 -0.85
C TYR A 9 6.92 -21.06 -0.26
N PRO A 10 5.93 -21.61 0.47
CA PRO A 10 6.04 -22.96 0.99
C PRO A 10 6.26 -24.00 -0.11
N ILE A 11 5.54 -23.89 -1.21
CA ILE A 11 5.61 -24.81 -2.34
C ILE A 11 6.94 -24.65 -3.07
N LEU A 12 7.37 -23.41 -3.32
CA LEU A 12 8.66 -23.14 -3.97
C LEU A 12 9.81 -23.60 -3.09
N LYS A 13 9.73 -23.41 -1.76
CA LYS A 13 10.73 -23.86 -0.82
C LYS A 13 10.91 -25.38 -0.87
N GLU A 14 9.82 -26.11 -0.85
CA GLU A 14 9.81 -27.58 -0.92
C GLU A 14 10.29 -28.09 -2.28
N ALA A 15 9.77 -27.54 -3.38
CA ALA A 15 10.07 -27.99 -4.74
C ALA A 15 11.53 -27.75 -5.15
N TYR A 16 12.17 -26.69 -4.67
CA TYR A 16 13.55 -26.31 -5.05
C TYR A 16 14.55 -26.47 -3.92
N GLY A 17 14.15 -26.96 -2.75
CA GLY A 17 15.03 -27.11 -1.57
C GLY A 17 15.60 -25.76 -1.09
N LEU A 18 14.81 -24.66 -1.17
CA LEU A 18 15.29 -23.33 -0.86
C LEU A 18 15.48 -23.12 0.64
N ASP A 19 16.53 -22.41 1.00
CA ASP A 19 16.69 -21.91 2.36
C ASP A 19 15.90 -20.60 2.59
N PHE A 20 15.87 -20.11 3.85
CA PHE A 20 15.14 -18.89 4.18
C PHE A 20 15.82 -17.63 3.61
N VAL A 21 17.15 -17.66 3.43
CA VAL A 21 17.88 -16.56 2.78
C VAL A 21 17.45 -16.43 1.33
N GLN A 22 17.32 -17.55 0.62
CA GLN A 22 16.85 -17.56 -0.77
C GLN A 22 15.40 -17.09 -0.90
N ILE A 23 14.52 -17.47 0.03
CA ILE A 23 13.14 -16.93 0.11
C ILE A 23 13.18 -15.41 0.36
N GLY A 24 14.05 -14.95 1.27
CA GLY A 24 14.27 -13.53 1.51
C GLY A 24 14.74 -12.78 0.27
N LEU A 25 15.64 -13.38 -0.52
CA LEU A 25 16.12 -12.80 -1.78
C LEU A 25 15.03 -12.74 -2.85
N ILE A 26 14.09 -13.69 -2.90
CA ILE A 26 12.90 -13.62 -3.78
C ILE A 26 12.07 -12.38 -3.40
N THR A 27 11.79 -12.21 -2.10
CA THR A 27 11.06 -11.03 -1.59
C THR A 27 11.79 -9.73 -1.91
N LEU A 28 13.08 -9.68 -1.64
CA LEU A 28 13.93 -8.51 -1.88
C LEU A 28 13.95 -8.13 -3.37
N THR A 29 14.11 -9.12 -4.26
CA THR A 29 14.11 -8.90 -5.72
C THR A 29 12.79 -8.29 -6.18
N PHE A 30 11.66 -8.84 -5.71
CA PHE A 30 10.34 -8.30 -5.99
C PHE A 30 10.19 -6.86 -5.47
N GLN A 31 10.58 -6.61 -4.22
CA GLN A 31 10.44 -5.30 -3.59
C GLN A 31 11.35 -4.24 -4.21
N ILE A 32 12.59 -4.56 -4.54
CA ILE A 32 13.50 -3.63 -5.23
C ILE A 32 12.92 -3.26 -6.59
N ALA A 33 12.53 -4.26 -7.40
CA ALA A 33 11.94 -4.00 -8.72
C ALA A 33 10.61 -3.23 -8.62
N GLY A 34 9.79 -3.53 -7.60
CA GLY A 34 8.50 -2.91 -7.38
C GLY A 34 8.56 -1.52 -6.76
N SER A 35 9.54 -1.23 -5.88
CA SER A 35 9.58 0.00 -5.11
C SER A 35 10.51 1.07 -5.68
N LEU A 36 11.75 0.71 -6.00
CA LEU A 36 12.74 1.69 -6.45
C LEU A 36 12.44 2.27 -7.83
N LEU A 37 11.79 1.50 -8.70
CA LEU A 37 11.42 1.96 -10.04
C LEU A 37 10.15 2.84 -10.05
N GLN A 38 9.32 2.81 -9.00
CA GLN A 38 8.07 3.59 -8.98
C GLN A 38 8.27 5.10 -9.11
N PRO A 39 9.18 5.76 -8.37
CA PRO A 39 9.44 7.19 -8.55
C PRO A 39 9.95 7.52 -9.95
N VAL A 40 10.81 6.66 -10.51
CA VAL A 40 11.35 6.83 -11.87
C VAL A 40 10.23 6.74 -12.90
N MET A 41 9.38 5.72 -12.80
CA MET A 41 8.23 5.56 -13.69
C MET A 41 7.24 6.71 -13.54
N GLY A 42 7.01 7.18 -12.31
CA GLY A 42 6.21 8.36 -12.05
C GLY A 42 6.73 9.61 -12.75
N MET A 43 8.05 9.88 -12.68
CA MET A 43 8.69 11.00 -13.38
C MET A 43 8.59 10.87 -14.91
N VAL A 44 8.83 9.67 -15.45
CA VAL A 44 8.74 9.41 -16.89
C VAL A 44 7.33 9.69 -17.40
N THR A 45 6.31 9.18 -16.72
CA THR A 45 4.92 9.37 -17.14
C THR A 45 4.37 10.77 -16.85
N ASP A 46 4.99 11.55 -15.95
CA ASP A 46 4.71 12.98 -15.81
C ASP A 46 5.17 13.79 -17.04
N ARG A 47 6.35 13.43 -17.58
CA ARG A 47 6.92 14.10 -18.75
C ARG A 47 6.35 13.60 -20.08
N TYR A 48 6.13 12.30 -20.17
CA TYR A 48 5.61 11.60 -21.35
C TYR A 48 4.36 10.81 -20.99
N PRO A 49 3.19 11.47 -20.95
CA PRO A 49 1.95 10.80 -20.57
C PRO A 49 1.61 9.66 -21.51
N ALA A 50 1.57 8.46 -20.98
CA ALA A 50 1.30 7.24 -21.71
C ALA A 50 0.05 6.55 -21.15
N PRO A 51 -1.17 6.80 -21.70
CA PRO A 51 -2.44 6.26 -21.21
C PRO A 51 -2.47 4.74 -21.10
N TYR A 52 -1.63 4.06 -21.88
CA TYR A 52 -1.54 2.60 -21.90
C TYR A 52 -0.39 2.04 -21.06
N SER A 53 0.36 2.88 -20.33
CA SER A 53 1.44 2.37 -19.47
C SER A 53 0.95 1.37 -18.41
N PRO A 54 -0.26 1.47 -17.81
CA PRO A 54 -0.76 0.42 -16.91
C PRO A 54 -0.97 -0.92 -17.61
N VAL A 55 -1.32 -0.91 -18.91
CA VAL A 55 -1.43 -2.13 -19.73
C VAL A 55 -0.05 -2.78 -19.90
N VAL A 56 0.98 -1.98 -20.17
CA VAL A 56 2.37 -2.45 -20.24
C VAL A 56 2.82 -3.03 -18.89
N GLY A 57 2.53 -2.33 -17.79
CA GLY A 57 2.82 -2.85 -16.44
C GLY A 57 2.13 -4.18 -16.16
N MET A 58 0.87 -4.32 -16.59
CA MET A 58 0.14 -5.57 -16.43
C MET A 58 0.67 -6.68 -17.35
N ALA A 59 1.20 -6.34 -18.54
CA ALA A 59 1.88 -7.31 -19.41
C ALA A 59 3.17 -7.85 -18.76
N PHE A 60 3.95 -7.01 -18.08
CA PHE A 60 5.09 -7.49 -17.29
C PHE A 60 4.64 -8.42 -16.15
N THR A 61 3.55 -8.08 -15.46
CA THR A 61 2.98 -8.94 -14.40
C THR A 61 2.50 -10.28 -14.97
N LEU A 62 1.82 -10.26 -16.12
CA LEU A 62 1.38 -11.47 -16.83
C LEU A 62 2.56 -12.36 -17.20
N SER A 63 3.57 -11.78 -17.84
CA SER A 63 4.80 -12.49 -18.23
C SER A 63 5.49 -13.09 -17.01
N GLY A 64 5.60 -12.31 -15.93
CA GLY A 64 6.19 -12.78 -14.69
C GLY A 64 5.42 -13.91 -14.02
N LEU A 65 4.08 -13.90 -14.05
CA LEU A 65 3.25 -14.99 -13.53
C LEU A 65 3.43 -16.27 -14.33
N ILE A 66 3.47 -16.17 -15.67
CA ILE A 66 3.71 -17.33 -16.54
C ILE A 66 5.14 -17.86 -16.31
N CYS A 67 6.14 -16.98 -16.27
CA CYS A 67 7.51 -17.39 -15.96
C CYS A 67 7.61 -18.06 -14.58
N LEU A 68 6.90 -17.55 -13.57
CA LEU A 68 6.89 -18.14 -12.23
C LEU A 68 6.23 -19.51 -12.21
N ALA A 69 5.13 -19.68 -12.97
CA ALA A 69 4.42 -20.97 -13.07
C ALA A 69 5.29 -22.07 -13.65
N PHE A 70 6.16 -21.74 -14.59
CA PHE A 70 7.00 -22.70 -15.32
C PHE A 70 8.50 -22.52 -15.03
N ALA A 71 8.86 -21.78 -13.96
CA ALA A 71 10.26 -21.67 -13.58
C ALA A 71 10.82 -23.06 -13.23
N GLY A 72 11.93 -23.42 -13.83
CA GLY A 72 12.63 -24.69 -13.58
C GLY A 72 13.89 -24.53 -12.72
N SER A 73 14.17 -23.31 -12.25
CA SER A 73 15.35 -22.99 -11.45
C SER A 73 15.12 -21.79 -10.55
N TYR A 74 15.94 -21.65 -9.52
CA TYR A 74 15.91 -20.49 -8.62
C TYR A 74 16.15 -19.18 -9.38
N GLY A 75 17.08 -19.16 -10.35
CA GLY A 75 17.30 -17.98 -11.20
C GLY A 75 16.06 -17.61 -12.02
N GLY A 76 15.33 -18.60 -12.53
CA GLY A 76 14.05 -18.40 -13.21
C GLY A 76 12.99 -17.78 -12.29
N ILE A 77 12.92 -18.19 -11.02
CA ILE A 77 12.04 -17.60 -10.00
C ILE A 77 12.40 -16.13 -9.79
N LEU A 78 13.69 -15.81 -9.63
CA LEU A 78 14.14 -14.42 -9.43
C LEU A 78 13.77 -13.52 -10.62
N VAL A 79 13.96 -13.99 -11.86
CA VAL A 79 13.55 -13.27 -13.08
C VAL A 79 12.02 -13.05 -13.09
N ALA A 80 11.26 -14.09 -12.78
CA ALA A 80 9.81 -14.02 -12.76
C ALA A 80 9.28 -12.98 -11.77
N VAL A 81 9.78 -12.98 -10.53
CA VAL A 81 9.36 -12.01 -9.51
C VAL A 81 9.85 -10.61 -9.80
N ALA A 82 11.01 -10.44 -10.44
CA ALA A 82 11.49 -9.14 -10.93
C ALA A 82 10.53 -8.57 -11.98
N LEU A 83 10.06 -9.38 -12.94
CA LEU A 83 9.07 -8.97 -13.94
C LEU A 83 7.76 -8.52 -13.28
N ILE A 84 7.26 -9.26 -12.27
CA ILE A 84 6.07 -8.87 -11.52
C ILE A 84 6.31 -7.54 -10.79
N GLY A 85 7.48 -7.35 -10.20
CA GLY A 85 7.88 -6.11 -9.54
C GLY A 85 7.93 -4.92 -10.51
N ILE A 86 8.54 -5.07 -11.68
CA ILE A 86 8.55 -4.05 -12.75
C ILE A 86 7.12 -3.69 -13.15
N GLY A 87 6.26 -4.69 -13.34
CA GLY A 87 4.84 -4.48 -13.64
C GLY A 87 4.14 -3.61 -12.59
N SER A 88 4.40 -3.90 -11.31
CA SER A 88 3.90 -3.13 -10.16
C SER A 88 4.38 -1.67 -10.18
N SER A 89 5.68 -1.45 -10.47
CA SER A 89 6.29 -0.12 -10.48
C SER A 89 5.70 0.81 -11.55
N ILE A 90 5.26 0.26 -12.67
CA ILE A 90 4.60 1.00 -13.75
C ILE A 90 3.13 1.26 -13.39
N PHE A 91 2.46 0.26 -12.82
CA PHE A 91 1.01 0.30 -12.57
C PHE A 91 0.62 1.33 -11.50
N HIS A 92 1.26 1.32 -10.33
CA HIS A 92 0.80 2.11 -9.18
C HIS A 92 0.81 3.63 -9.40
N PRO A 93 1.88 4.26 -9.93
CA PRO A 93 1.88 5.70 -10.16
C PRO A 93 0.79 6.14 -11.14
N GLU A 94 0.58 5.37 -12.20
CA GLU A 94 -0.36 5.72 -13.25
C GLU A 94 -1.81 5.46 -12.85
N ALA A 95 -2.07 4.37 -12.13
CA ALA A 95 -3.40 4.07 -11.59
C ALA A 95 -3.84 5.14 -10.58
N THR A 96 -2.93 5.57 -9.69
CA THR A 96 -3.14 6.67 -8.75
C THR A 96 -3.43 7.99 -9.49
N ARG A 97 -2.69 8.29 -10.56
CA ARG A 97 -2.92 9.45 -11.41
C ARG A 97 -4.29 9.39 -12.08
N THR A 98 -4.65 8.25 -12.65
CA THR A 98 -5.94 8.05 -13.31
C THR A 98 -7.09 8.21 -12.32
N ALA A 99 -6.98 7.63 -11.13
CA ALA A 99 -7.95 7.81 -10.06
C ALA A 99 -8.11 9.30 -9.69
N ARG A 100 -7.01 10.06 -9.63
CA ARG A 100 -7.04 11.50 -9.37
C ARG A 100 -7.74 12.28 -10.50
N TYR A 101 -7.51 11.94 -11.75
CA TYR A 101 -8.17 12.60 -12.88
C TYR A 101 -9.69 12.36 -12.88
N ALA A 102 -10.10 11.14 -12.57
CA ALA A 102 -11.50 10.73 -12.54
C ALA A 102 -12.27 11.22 -11.29
N ALA A 103 -11.55 11.63 -10.23
CA ALA A 103 -12.13 11.89 -8.91
C ALA A 103 -13.06 13.12 -8.84
N GLY A 104 -12.95 14.07 -9.76
CA GLY A 104 -13.67 15.33 -9.65
C GLY A 104 -13.34 16.07 -8.34
N ASP A 105 -14.34 16.31 -7.51
CA ASP A 105 -14.18 16.96 -6.22
C ASP A 105 -14.01 15.97 -5.05
N ARG A 106 -14.28 14.66 -5.27
CA ARG A 106 -14.24 13.59 -4.25
C ARG A 106 -12.96 12.77 -4.35
N GLN A 107 -11.81 13.45 -4.23
CA GLN A 107 -10.50 12.82 -4.42
C GLN A 107 -10.20 11.73 -3.38
N GLY A 108 -10.63 11.93 -2.13
CA GLY A 108 -10.46 10.96 -1.06
C GLY A 108 -11.25 9.68 -1.31
N LEU A 109 -12.50 9.81 -1.74
CA LEU A 109 -13.33 8.66 -2.11
C LEU A 109 -12.73 7.87 -3.27
N ALA A 110 -12.28 8.53 -4.34
CA ALA A 110 -11.70 7.86 -5.51
C ALA A 110 -10.41 7.10 -5.14
N GLN A 111 -9.52 7.71 -4.37
CA GLN A 111 -8.33 7.04 -3.87
C GLN A 111 -8.67 5.93 -2.88
N GLY A 112 -9.69 6.13 -2.04
CA GLY A 112 -10.20 5.12 -1.11
C GLY A 112 -10.70 3.87 -1.86
N ILE A 113 -11.53 4.02 -2.89
CA ILE A 113 -12.03 2.90 -3.73
C ILE A 113 -10.86 2.17 -4.39
N PHE A 114 -9.90 2.89 -4.96
CA PHE A 114 -8.69 2.29 -5.55
C PHE A 114 -7.92 1.44 -4.53
N GLN A 115 -7.73 1.97 -3.33
CA GLN A 115 -7.02 1.27 -2.26
C GLN A 115 -7.77 0.05 -1.73
N VAL A 116 -9.11 0.11 -1.64
CA VAL A 116 -9.94 -1.05 -1.25
C VAL A 116 -9.69 -2.22 -2.21
N GLY A 117 -9.61 -1.96 -3.51
CA GLY A 117 -9.27 -2.99 -4.50
C GLY A 117 -7.90 -3.63 -4.23
N GLY A 118 -6.89 -2.81 -3.89
CA GLY A 118 -5.55 -3.28 -3.54
C GLY A 118 -5.53 -4.11 -2.25
N GLN A 119 -6.16 -3.63 -1.19
CA GLN A 119 -6.20 -4.31 0.11
C GLN A 119 -7.02 -5.61 0.05
N ALA A 120 -8.20 -5.58 -0.58
CA ALA A 120 -9.02 -6.77 -0.77
C ALA A 120 -8.29 -7.83 -1.62
N GLY A 121 -7.65 -7.40 -2.70
CA GLY A 121 -6.82 -8.29 -3.52
C GLY A 121 -5.63 -8.87 -2.75
N GLY A 122 -5.02 -8.08 -1.85
CA GLY A 122 -3.97 -8.54 -0.95
C GLY A 122 -4.44 -9.61 0.02
N ALA A 123 -5.60 -9.40 0.64
CA ALA A 123 -6.20 -10.35 1.58
C ALA A 123 -6.66 -11.65 0.91
N LEU A 124 -7.12 -11.59 -0.35
CA LEU A 124 -7.53 -12.78 -1.10
C LEU A 124 -6.36 -13.66 -1.55
N GLY A 125 -5.15 -13.12 -1.66
CA GLY A 125 -3.99 -13.87 -2.15
C GLY A 125 -3.74 -15.18 -1.41
N PRO A 126 -3.58 -15.17 -0.08
CA PRO A 126 -3.39 -16.39 0.72
C PRO A 126 -4.54 -17.40 0.58
N VAL A 127 -5.78 -16.93 0.51
CA VAL A 127 -6.96 -17.79 0.32
C VAL A 127 -6.91 -18.49 -1.04
N LEU A 128 -6.61 -17.73 -2.10
CA LEU A 128 -6.48 -18.28 -3.46
C LEU A 128 -5.28 -19.24 -3.56
N ALA A 129 -4.19 -18.95 -2.85
CA ALA A 129 -3.07 -19.86 -2.77
C ALA A 129 -3.45 -21.18 -2.09
N ALA A 130 -4.13 -21.12 -0.95
CA ALA A 130 -4.59 -22.33 -0.24
C ALA A 130 -5.55 -23.19 -1.08
N LEU A 131 -6.46 -22.55 -1.82
CA LEU A 131 -7.47 -23.26 -2.62
C LEU A 131 -6.96 -23.74 -3.99
N ILE A 132 -5.97 -23.07 -4.58
CA ILE A 132 -5.53 -23.33 -5.95
C ILE A 132 -4.07 -23.79 -5.99
N ILE A 133 -3.14 -23.01 -5.40
CA ILE A 133 -1.70 -23.30 -5.57
C ILE A 133 -1.29 -24.51 -4.75
N VAL A 134 -1.80 -24.65 -3.52
CA VAL A 134 -1.47 -25.79 -2.65
C VAL A 134 -1.92 -27.13 -3.26
N PRO A 135 -3.18 -27.29 -3.74
CA PRO A 135 -3.62 -28.56 -4.32
C PRO A 135 -3.04 -28.86 -5.71
N TRP A 136 -2.82 -27.83 -6.54
CA TRP A 136 -2.46 -28.00 -7.95
C TRP A 136 -1.00 -27.67 -8.26
N GLY A 137 -0.23 -27.24 -7.26
CA GLY A 137 1.20 -26.95 -7.36
C GLY A 137 1.52 -25.69 -8.15
N GLN A 138 2.83 -25.46 -8.35
CA GLN A 138 3.39 -24.27 -9.00
C GLN A 138 2.78 -23.93 -10.37
N PRO A 139 2.52 -24.90 -11.30
CA PRO A 139 1.96 -24.59 -12.61
C PRO A 139 0.59 -23.90 -12.57
N SER A 140 -0.18 -24.10 -11.49
CA SER A 140 -1.49 -23.44 -11.31
C SER A 140 -1.40 -21.91 -11.17
N LEU A 141 -0.23 -21.37 -10.92
CA LEU A 141 0.03 -19.91 -10.98
C LEU A 141 -0.31 -19.34 -12.36
N ALA A 142 -0.17 -20.14 -13.44
CA ALA A 142 -0.56 -19.72 -14.78
C ALA A 142 -2.06 -19.42 -14.92
N TRP A 143 -2.93 -20.00 -14.08
CA TRP A 143 -4.37 -19.73 -14.13
C TRP A 143 -4.70 -18.28 -13.78
N PHE A 144 -3.88 -17.65 -12.95
CA PHE A 144 -4.01 -16.23 -12.61
C PHE A 144 -3.63 -15.29 -13.78
N ALA A 145 -3.03 -15.82 -14.85
CA ALA A 145 -2.82 -15.10 -16.10
C ALA A 145 -4.15 -14.64 -16.73
N VAL A 146 -5.23 -15.40 -16.54
CA VAL A 146 -6.58 -15.00 -17.00
C VAL A 146 -7.01 -13.68 -16.32
N LEU A 147 -6.76 -13.53 -15.02
CA LEU A 147 -7.06 -12.29 -14.30
C LEU A 147 -6.18 -11.14 -14.78
N ALA A 148 -4.92 -11.40 -15.13
CA ALA A 148 -4.03 -10.39 -15.70
C ALA A 148 -4.51 -9.96 -17.09
N LEU A 149 -4.95 -10.88 -17.95
CA LEU A 149 -5.54 -10.56 -19.25
C LEU A 149 -6.83 -9.74 -19.11
N LEU A 150 -7.74 -10.11 -18.21
CA LEU A 150 -8.94 -9.34 -17.92
C LEU A 150 -8.59 -7.93 -17.46
N ALA A 151 -7.60 -7.80 -16.57
CA ALA A 151 -7.12 -6.51 -16.13
C ALA A 151 -6.54 -5.69 -17.31
N MET A 152 -5.79 -6.31 -18.22
CA MET A 152 -5.28 -5.62 -19.43
C MET A 152 -6.40 -5.10 -20.32
N LEU A 153 -7.48 -5.87 -20.50
CA LEU A 153 -8.63 -5.43 -21.28
C LEU A 153 -9.32 -4.22 -20.63
N ILE A 154 -9.56 -4.28 -19.31
CA ILE A 154 -10.14 -3.17 -18.56
C ILE A 154 -9.25 -1.93 -18.61
N LEU A 155 -7.94 -2.10 -18.42
CA LEU A 155 -6.97 -1.00 -18.47
C LEU A 155 -6.83 -0.39 -19.86
N THR A 156 -6.97 -1.19 -20.92
CA THR A 156 -7.01 -0.72 -22.31
C THR A 156 -8.24 0.18 -22.54
N TRP A 157 -9.40 -0.27 -22.04
CA TRP A 157 -10.62 0.54 -22.10
C TRP A 157 -10.48 1.84 -21.29
N ILE A 158 -9.94 1.78 -20.06
CA ILE A 158 -9.65 2.97 -19.25
C ILE A 158 -8.67 3.89 -19.97
N GLY A 159 -7.60 3.36 -20.58
CA GLY A 159 -6.62 4.11 -21.33
C GLY A 159 -7.22 4.87 -22.52
N SER A 160 -8.22 4.29 -23.19
CA SER A 160 -8.96 4.97 -24.26
C SER A 160 -9.78 6.16 -23.77
N GLN A 161 -10.34 6.08 -22.56
CA GLN A 161 -11.09 7.15 -21.91
C GLN A 161 -10.18 8.20 -21.23
N GLN A 162 -8.97 7.82 -20.86
CA GLN A 162 -8.07 8.66 -20.08
C GLN A 162 -7.72 9.98 -20.81
N ARG A 163 -7.68 9.99 -22.14
CA ARG A 163 -7.42 11.22 -22.92
C ARG A 163 -8.49 12.28 -22.69
N LEU A 164 -9.77 11.87 -22.65
CA LEU A 164 -10.91 12.76 -22.41
C LEU A 164 -10.92 13.22 -20.95
N ILE A 165 -10.81 12.28 -20.01
CA ILE A 165 -10.78 12.55 -18.56
C ILE A 165 -9.62 13.51 -18.22
N ARG A 166 -8.47 13.33 -18.84
CA ARG A 166 -7.31 14.20 -18.66
C ARG A 166 -7.54 15.59 -19.22
N ALA A 167 -8.15 15.70 -20.41
CA ALA A 167 -8.47 17.00 -21.01
C ALA A 167 -9.40 17.80 -20.09
N GLU A 168 -10.46 17.19 -19.58
CA GLU A 168 -11.37 17.79 -18.61
C GLU A 168 -10.68 18.21 -17.32
N PHE A 169 -9.82 17.32 -16.76
CA PHE A 169 -9.04 17.62 -15.56
C PHE A 169 -8.12 18.82 -15.81
N THR A 170 -7.44 18.90 -16.95
CA THR A 170 -6.53 19.99 -17.30
C THR A 170 -7.27 21.31 -17.39
N VAL A 171 -8.42 21.35 -18.07
CA VAL A 171 -9.27 22.56 -18.17
C VAL A 171 -9.77 22.98 -16.79
N ARG A 172 -10.28 22.04 -16.00
CA ARG A 172 -10.75 22.28 -14.62
C ARG A 172 -9.63 22.77 -13.70
N SER A 173 -8.43 22.18 -13.83
CA SER A 173 -7.25 22.58 -13.04
C SER A 173 -6.73 23.95 -13.45
N ALA A 174 -6.69 24.26 -14.74
CA ALA A 174 -6.30 25.57 -15.25
C ALA A 174 -7.25 26.67 -14.76
N ARG A 175 -8.57 26.42 -14.81
CA ARG A 175 -9.59 27.32 -14.26
C ARG A 175 -9.40 27.54 -12.74
N ARG A 176 -9.15 26.47 -11.99
CA ARG A 176 -8.88 26.54 -10.54
C ARG A 176 -7.61 27.33 -10.21
N LEU A 177 -6.56 27.17 -11.02
CA LEU A 177 -5.31 27.93 -10.86
C LEU A 177 -5.49 29.41 -11.20
N ALA A 178 -6.32 29.74 -12.19
CA ALA A 178 -6.65 31.11 -12.55
C ALA A 178 -7.52 31.82 -11.47
N GLU A 179 -8.37 31.06 -10.78
CA GLU A 179 -9.23 31.56 -9.70
C GLU A 179 -8.55 31.54 -8.31
N ALA A 180 -7.42 30.83 -8.17
CA ALA A 180 -6.68 30.75 -6.91
C ALA A 180 -5.73 31.95 -6.75
N PRO A 181 -5.67 32.58 -5.57
CA PRO A 181 -4.63 33.56 -5.30
C PRO A 181 -3.27 32.91 -5.48
N ALA A 182 -2.34 33.63 -6.13
CA ALA A 182 -1.00 33.15 -6.48
C ALA A 182 -0.11 32.94 -5.23
N SER A 183 -0.47 31.95 -4.43
CA SER A 183 0.38 31.49 -3.31
C SER A 183 1.49 30.61 -3.89
N LYS A 184 2.59 31.19 -4.31
CA LYS A 184 3.83 30.46 -4.59
C LYS A 184 4.38 29.98 -3.26
N ARG A 185 4.10 28.72 -2.91
CA ARG A 185 4.72 28.08 -1.73
C ARG A 185 6.23 28.06 -1.93
N SER A 186 6.98 28.41 -0.87
CA SER A 186 8.44 28.32 -0.93
C SER A 186 8.85 26.83 -1.07
N ALA A 187 9.98 26.59 -1.74
CA ALA A 187 10.53 25.23 -1.86
C ALA A 187 10.75 24.57 -0.48
N GLY A 188 11.13 25.36 0.52
CA GLY A 188 11.30 24.91 1.90
C GLY A 188 9.98 24.43 2.53
N THR A 189 8.87 25.14 2.29
CA THR A 189 7.54 24.72 2.79
C THR A 189 7.09 23.40 2.16
N VAL A 190 7.32 23.23 0.87
CA VAL A 190 6.99 21.97 0.16
C VAL A 190 7.86 20.84 0.69
N ALA A 191 9.17 21.04 0.82
CA ALA A 191 10.09 20.04 1.33
C ALA A 191 9.72 19.62 2.77
N LEU A 192 9.44 20.59 3.65
CA LEU A 192 8.98 20.29 5.02
C LEU A 192 7.71 19.43 5.01
N GLY A 193 6.71 19.78 4.21
CA GLY A 193 5.48 19.02 4.11
C GLY A 193 5.71 17.57 3.65
N LEU A 194 6.54 17.37 2.63
CA LEU A 194 6.88 16.04 2.14
C LEU A 194 7.67 15.20 3.16
N ILE A 195 8.63 15.83 3.87
CA ILE A 195 9.40 15.17 4.94
C ILE A 195 8.46 14.71 6.06
N VAL A 196 7.58 15.60 6.53
CA VAL A 196 6.61 15.27 7.60
C VAL A 196 5.69 14.14 7.14
N LEU A 197 5.12 14.20 5.93
CA LEU A 197 4.24 13.14 5.42
C LEU A 197 4.98 11.80 5.27
N THR A 198 6.24 11.83 4.80
CA THR A 198 7.08 10.62 4.71
C THR A 198 7.36 10.02 6.08
N PHE A 199 7.67 10.85 7.07
CA PHE A 199 7.88 10.42 8.45
C PHE A 199 6.61 9.79 9.06
N LEU A 200 5.46 10.44 8.88
CA LEU A 200 4.17 9.90 9.33
C LEU A 200 3.84 8.57 8.64
N MET A 201 4.14 8.45 7.37
CA MET A 201 3.94 7.22 6.61
C MET A 201 4.88 6.10 7.08
N PHE A 202 6.14 6.43 7.35
CA PHE A 202 7.11 5.47 7.90
C PHE A 202 6.63 4.89 9.23
N THR A 203 6.22 5.73 10.17
CA THR A 203 5.75 5.28 11.49
C THR A 203 4.50 4.41 11.41
N LYS A 204 3.55 4.77 10.55
CA LYS A 204 2.35 3.96 10.28
C LYS A 204 2.70 2.62 9.66
N ASN A 205 3.60 2.60 8.68
CA ASN A 205 4.04 1.37 8.02
C ASN A 205 4.79 0.46 9.00
N THR A 206 5.68 1.02 9.82
CA THR A 206 6.39 0.26 10.86
C THR A 206 5.40 -0.42 11.80
N TYR A 207 4.37 0.31 12.25
CA TYR A 207 3.31 -0.27 13.07
C TYR A 207 2.53 -1.36 12.31
N GLY A 208 2.14 -1.09 11.06
CA GLY A 208 1.46 -2.06 10.21
C GLY A 208 2.28 -3.34 9.95
N GLU A 209 3.59 -3.21 9.76
CA GLU A 209 4.49 -4.34 9.55
C GLU A 209 4.68 -5.18 10.82
N SER A 210 4.59 -4.60 12.03
CA SER A 210 4.59 -5.37 13.25
C SER A 210 3.45 -6.39 13.28
N PHE A 211 2.28 -6.03 12.73
CA PHE A 211 1.15 -6.97 12.61
C PHE A 211 1.33 -7.96 11.45
N ARG A 212 1.69 -7.48 10.27
CA ARG A 212 1.83 -8.39 9.10
C ARG A 212 2.86 -9.47 9.34
N SER A 213 3.98 -9.13 10.00
CA SER A 213 5.10 -10.04 10.19
C SER A 213 5.04 -10.82 11.50
N PHE A 214 4.52 -10.23 12.58
CA PHE A 214 4.68 -10.81 13.91
C PHE A 214 3.37 -11.10 14.66
N TYR A 215 2.20 -10.70 14.12
CA TYR A 215 0.93 -10.86 14.85
C TYR A 215 0.55 -12.33 15.09
N THR A 216 0.76 -13.18 14.10
CA THR A 216 0.51 -14.62 14.23
C THR A 216 1.37 -15.21 15.35
N PHE A 217 2.65 -14.86 15.40
CA PHE A 217 3.55 -15.32 16.44
C PHE A 217 3.15 -14.78 17.82
N TYR A 218 2.80 -13.50 17.92
CA TYR A 218 2.30 -12.88 19.14
C TYR A 218 1.06 -13.61 19.70
N LEU A 219 0.11 -13.96 18.85
CA LEU A 219 -1.10 -14.68 19.25
C LEU A 219 -0.81 -16.11 19.70
N ILE A 220 0.12 -16.79 19.04
CA ILE A 220 0.53 -18.15 19.40
C ILE A 220 1.28 -18.13 20.73
N GLU A 221 2.29 -17.25 20.88
CA GLU A 221 3.12 -17.20 22.08
C GLU A 221 2.33 -16.74 23.32
N LYS A 222 1.51 -15.70 23.18
CA LYS A 222 0.80 -15.11 24.31
C LYS A 222 -0.48 -15.87 24.72
N PHE A 223 -1.24 -16.38 23.75
CA PHE A 223 -2.56 -16.96 23.98
C PHE A 223 -2.65 -18.45 23.64
N GLY A 224 -1.59 -19.05 23.14
CA GLY A 224 -1.60 -20.47 22.75
C GLY A 224 -2.53 -20.80 21.58
N LEU A 225 -2.82 -19.80 20.69
CA LEU A 225 -3.69 -20.04 19.55
C LEU A 225 -3.08 -21.01 18.55
N SER A 226 -3.95 -21.76 17.89
CA SER A 226 -3.53 -22.53 16.71
C SER A 226 -3.16 -21.62 15.53
N ILE A 227 -2.32 -22.09 14.63
CA ILE A 227 -1.91 -21.35 13.41
C ILE A 227 -3.15 -20.90 12.61
N PRO A 228 -4.16 -21.75 12.32
CA PRO A 228 -5.34 -21.31 11.57
C PRO A 228 -6.13 -20.19 12.26
N ALA A 229 -6.30 -20.27 13.59
CA ALA A 229 -6.99 -19.23 14.37
C ALA A 229 -6.23 -17.89 14.32
N SER A 230 -4.91 -17.94 14.47
CA SER A 230 -4.05 -16.74 14.37
C SER A 230 -4.09 -16.11 12.98
N GLN A 231 -4.11 -16.92 11.92
CA GLN A 231 -4.26 -16.45 10.53
C GLN A 231 -5.63 -15.81 10.29
N MET A 232 -6.70 -16.33 10.88
CA MET A 232 -8.02 -15.71 10.78
C MET A 232 -8.04 -14.33 11.45
N MET A 233 -7.40 -14.17 12.61
CA MET A 233 -7.27 -12.86 13.25
C MET A 233 -6.44 -11.87 12.42
N LEU A 234 -5.36 -12.35 11.77
CA LEU A 234 -4.58 -11.55 10.83
C LEU A 234 -5.42 -11.14 9.61
N PHE A 235 -6.24 -12.04 9.06
CA PHE A 235 -7.17 -11.71 7.99
C PHE A 235 -8.15 -10.59 8.38
N LEU A 236 -8.73 -10.66 9.58
CA LEU A 236 -9.64 -9.62 10.10
C LEU A 236 -8.92 -8.27 10.22
N PHE A 237 -7.68 -8.28 10.70
CA PHE A 237 -6.84 -7.08 10.73
C PHE A 237 -6.65 -6.48 9.32
N LEU A 238 -6.31 -7.30 8.33
CA LEU A 238 -6.10 -6.83 6.95
C LEU A 238 -7.40 -6.33 6.32
N MET A 239 -8.53 -6.99 6.58
CA MET A 239 -9.85 -6.54 6.10
C MET A 239 -10.29 -5.22 6.74
N ALA A 240 -9.97 -4.99 8.01
CA ALA A 240 -10.22 -3.71 8.67
C ALA A 240 -9.51 -2.54 7.97
N ALA A 241 -8.31 -2.78 7.40
CA ALA A 241 -7.62 -1.77 6.60
C ALA A 241 -8.41 -1.37 5.35
N ALA A 242 -9.00 -2.33 4.63
CA ALA A 242 -9.79 -2.04 3.43
C ALA A 242 -10.98 -1.13 3.76
N VAL A 243 -11.69 -1.44 4.85
CA VAL A 243 -12.82 -0.63 5.36
C VAL A 243 -12.32 0.75 5.83
N GLY A 244 -11.22 0.77 6.59
CA GLY A 244 -10.63 2.00 7.12
C GLY A 244 -10.22 2.98 6.03
N VAL A 245 -9.59 2.50 4.95
CA VAL A 245 -9.19 3.33 3.81
C VAL A 245 -10.40 3.96 3.12
N LEU A 246 -11.48 3.20 2.93
CA LEU A 246 -12.70 3.70 2.31
C LEU A 246 -13.37 4.78 3.17
N ILE A 247 -13.59 4.48 4.46
CA ILE A 247 -14.17 5.44 5.41
C ILE A 247 -13.30 6.69 5.48
N GLY A 248 -11.99 6.52 5.59
CA GLY A 248 -11.05 7.62 5.69
C GLY A 248 -11.01 8.52 4.45
N GLY A 249 -11.22 7.95 3.25
CA GLY A 249 -11.37 8.73 2.03
C GLY A 249 -12.60 9.62 2.06
N ILE A 250 -13.76 9.08 2.46
CA ILE A 250 -15.04 9.81 2.58
C ILE A 250 -14.95 10.88 3.68
N VAL A 251 -14.49 10.48 4.86
CA VAL A 251 -14.39 11.37 6.01
C VAL A 251 -13.36 12.46 5.77
N GLY A 252 -12.22 12.13 5.14
CA GLY A 252 -11.18 13.10 4.81
C GLY A 252 -11.65 14.18 3.84
N ASP A 253 -12.54 13.84 2.89
CA ASP A 253 -13.16 14.85 2.00
C ASP A 253 -14.15 15.76 2.74
N ALA A 254 -14.78 15.27 3.84
CA ALA A 254 -15.77 16.00 4.62
C ALA A 254 -15.16 16.92 5.70
N ILE A 255 -14.24 16.38 6.52
CA ILE A 255 -13.68 17.10 7.67
C ILE A 255 -12.34 17.80 7.36
N GLY A 256 -11.71 17.44 6.24
CA GLY A 256 -10.40 17.93 5.83
C GLY A 256 -9.29 16.90 6.01
N ARG A 257 -8.31 16.96 5.11
CA ARG A 257 -7.23 15.95 5.03
C ARG A 257 -6.27 16.00 6.21
N ARG A 258 -5.97 17.20 6.70
CA ARG A 258 -5.09 17.38 7.86
C ARG A 258 -5.69 16.75 9.11
N GLN A 259 -7.00 16.92 9.32
CA GLN A 259 -7.72 16.35 10.46
C GLN A 259 -7.74 14.82 10.42
N ILE A 260 -8.04 14.23 9.26
CA ILE A 260 -8.06 12.77 9.15
C ILE A 260 -6.66 12.16 9.29
N ILE A 261 -5.60 12.85 8.82
CA ILE A 261 -4.22 12.43 9.05
C ILE A 261 -3.91 12.44 10.56
N TRP A 262 -4.29 13.50 11.26
CA TRP A 262 -4.08 13.61 12.70
C TRP A 262 -4.83 12.51 13.47
N ILE A 263 -6.12 12.31 13.19
CA ILE A 263 -6.94 11.26 13.80
C ILE A 263 -6.36 9.87 13.51
N SER A 264 -5.93 9.63 12.29
CA SER A 264 -5.43 8.31 11.86
C SER A 264 -4.07 7.95 12.48
N VAL A 265 -3.21 8.92 12.76
CA VAL A 265 -1.90 8.62 13.35
C VAL A 265 -1.95 8.68 14.87
N LEU A 266 -2.48 9.74 15.45
CA LEU A 266 -2.51 9.92 16.91
C LEU A 266 -3.69 9.22 17.59
N GLY A 267 -4.84 9.13 16.90
CA GLY A 267 -6.05 8.53 17.47
C GLY A 267 -5.91 7.09 17.98
N PRO A 268 -5.15 6.21 17.33
CA PRO A 268 -4.90 4.86 17.81
C PRO A 268 -4.08 4.77 19.10
N LEU A 269 -3.39 5.84 19.53
CA LEU A 269 -2.46 5.82 20.66
C LEU A 269 -3.03 5.15 21.94
N PRO A 270 -4.23 5.51 22.44
CA PRO A 270 -4.75 4.85 23.64
C PRO A 270 -4.99 3.36 23.42
N LEU A 271 -5.44 2.97 22.22
CA LEU A 271 -5.71 1.58 21.89
C LEU A 271 -4.41 0.77 21.78
N THR A 272 -3.37 1.37 21.18
CA THR A 272 -2.06 0.71 21.02
C THR A 272 -1.36 0.52 22.36
N LEU A 273 -1.51 1.46 23.32
CA LEU A 273 -0.96 1.34 24.65
C LEU A 273 -1.64 0.25 25.48
N ILE A 274 -2.93 0.02 25.27
CA ILE A 274 -3.72 -1.01 25.98
C ILE A 274 -3.45 -2.41 25.39
N LEU A 275 -3.22 -2.50 24.08
CA LEU A 275 -3.14 -3.76 23.35
C LEU A 275 -2.19 -4.81 23.97
N PRO A 276 -0.95 -4.48 24.41
CA PRO A 276 -0.05 -5.48 25.00
C PRO A 276 -0.57 -6.11 26.31
N TYR A 277 -1.54 -5.48 26.96
CA TYR A 277 -2.10 -5.91 28.25
C TYR A 277 -3.50 -6.51 28.14
N ALA A 278 -4.06 -6.54 26.93
CA ALA A 278 -5.41 -7.04 26.65
C ALA A 278 -5.46 -8.58 26.67
N ASP A 279 -6.63 -9.11 27.00
CA ASP A 279 -6.98 -10.52 26.76
C ASP A 279 -7.20 -10.81 25.28
N LEU A 280 -7.48 -12.06 24.92
CA LEU A 280 -7.64 -12.48 23.53
C LEU A 280 -8.80 -11.76 22.83
N PHE A 281 -9.97 -11.64 23.50
CA PHE A 281 -11.13 -10.99 22.90
C PHE A 281 -10.86 -9.51 22.60
N TRP A 282 -10.35 -8.79 23.62
CA TRP A 282 -10.01 -7.38 23.47
C TRP A 282 -8.84 -7.16 22.52
N THR A 283 -7.87 -8.08 22.46
CA THR A 283 -6.79 -8.04 21.45
C THR A 283 -7.38 -8.03 20.05
N GLY A 284 -8.34 -8.89 19.75
CA GLY A 284 -9.04 -8.92 18.47
C GLY A 284 -9.78 -7.61 18.16
N VAL A 285 -10.57 -7.11 19.11
CA VAL A 285 -11.33 -5.86 18.96
C VAL A 285 -10.42 -4.67 18.77
N LEU A 286 -9.39 -4.53 19.61
CA LEU A 286 -8.43 -3.43 19.56
C LEU A 286 -7.65 -3.46 18.23
N THR A 287 -7.22 -4.63 17.77
CA THR A 287 -6.47 -4.81 16.53
C THR A 287 -7.27 -4.33 15.32
N ILE A 288 -8.56 -4.71 15.24
CA ILE A 288 -9.47 -4.26 14.17
C ILE A 288 -9.65 -2.73 14.25
N ALA A 289 -9.93 -2.18 15.44
CA ALA A 289 -10.14 -0.76 15.63
C ALA A 289 -8.88 0.07 15.28
N ILE A 290 -7.71 -0.37 15.73
CA ILE A 290 -6.42 0.26 15.46
C ILE A 290 -6.20 0.33 13.95
N ASN A 291 -6.35 -0.80 13.24
CA ASN A 291 -6.04 -0.83 11.81
C ASN A 291 -7.07 -0.06 10.98
N LEU A 292 -8.34 -0.09 11.36
CA LEU A 292 -9.39 0.72 10.74
C LEU A 292 -9.05 2.22 10.81
N ILE A 293 -8.66 2.71 12.00
CA ILE A 293 -8.30 4.10 12.20
C ILE A 293 -6.99 4.42 11.48
N MET A 294 -5.96 3.59 11.63
CA MET A 294 -4.65 3.84 10.99
C MET A 294 -4.73 3.83 9.47
N ALA A 295 -5.49 2.93 8.88
CA ALA A 295 -5.62 2.85 7.42
C ALA A 295 -6.35 4.06 6.82
N SER A 296 -7.18 4.76 7.59
CA SER A 296 -8.05 5.85 7.11
C SER A 296 -7.30 7.03 6.48
N ALA A 297 -6.05 7.30 6.83
CA ALA A 297 -5.33 8.46 6.31
C ALA A 297 -4.49 8.19 5.07
N PHE A 298 -4.36 6.96 4.58
CA PHE A 298 -3.47 6.68 3.44
C PHE A 298 -3.82 7.54 2.21
N ALA A 299 -5.10 7.54 1.82
CA ALA A 299 -5.58 8.36 0.70
C ALA A 299 -5.33 9.87 0.95
N SER A 300 -5.60 10.34 2.15
CA SER A 300 -5.42 11.74 2.52
C SER A 300 -3.95 12.17 2.52
N ILE A 301 -3.03 11.34 3.01
CA ILE A 301 -1.58 11.60 2.96
C ILE A 301 -1.14 11.73 1.51
N LEU A 302 -1.54 10.81 0.64
CA LEU A 302 -1.17 10.80 -0.76
C LEU A 302 -1.70 12.03 -1.50
N ILE A 303 -2.98 12.38 -1.30
CA ILE A 303 -3.60 13.54 -1.93
C ILE A 303 -2.95 14.83 -1.42
N TYR A 304 -2.68 14.92 -0.10
CA TYR A 304 -2.00 16.06 0.49
C TYR A 304 -0.62 16.28 -0.13
N ALA A 305 0.15 15.21 -0.31
CA ALA A 305 1.45 15.27 -1.00
C ALA A 305 1.32 15.71 -2.46
N MET A 306 0.29 15.22 -3.19
CA MET A 306 0.01 15.66 -4.56
C MET A 306 -0.41 17.13 -4.65
N ASP A 307 -1.10 17.66 -3.63
CA ASP A 307 -1.48 19.08 -3.58
C ASP A 307 -0.30 20.00 -3.24
N LEU A 308 0.75 19.47 -2.61
CA LEU A 308 2.03 20.19 -2.45
C LEU A 308 2.79 20.34 -3.77
N LEU A 309 2.70 19.35 -4.67
CA LEU A 309 3.36 19.32 -5.98
C LEU A 309 2.39 18.93 -7.10
N PRO A 310 1.44 19.80 -7.46
CA PRO A 310 0.35 19.46 -8.39
C PRO A 310 0.83 19.15 -9.82
N ASN A 311 2.01 19.63 -10.20
CA ASN A 311 2.60 19.38 -11.52
C ASN A 311 3.39 18.06 -11.62
N ARG A 312 3.50 17.31 -10.52
CA ARG A 312 4.29 16.07 -10.43
C ARG A 312 3.52 14.93 -9.74
N ILE A 313 2.29 14.72 -10.16
CA ILE A 313 1.36 13.75 -9.54
C ILE A 313 1.91 12.32 -9.61
N GLY A 314 2.48 11.93 -10.77
CA GLY A 314 3.04 10.60 -10.95
C GLY A 314 4.30 10.36 -10.11
N LEU A 315 5.19 11.38 -10.03
CA LEU A 315 6.36 11.32 -9.15
C LEU A 315 5.94 11.12 -7.69
N ILE A 316 4.96 11.91 -7.22
CA ILE A 316 4.48 11.81 -5.83
C ILE A 316 3.81 10.46 -5.58
N GLY A 317 2.97 9.99 -6.50
CA GLY A 317 2.37 8.66 -6.42
C GLY A 317 3.44 7.58 -6.34
N GLY A 318 4.41 7.59 -7.27
CA GLY A 318 5.52 6.64 -7.28
C GLY A 318 6.39 6.69 -6.03
N LEU A 319 6.71 7.90 -5.55
CA LEU A 319 7.50 8.08 -4.33
C LEU A 319 6.78 7.49 -3.10
N PHE A 320 5.51 7.83 -2.90
CA PHE A 320 4.78 7.39 -1.72
C PHE A 320 4.46 5.88 -1.73
N TYR A 321 4.14 5.31 -2.89
CA TYR A 321 3.99 3.85 -3.00
C TYR A 321 5.34 3.14 -2.87
N GLY A 322 6.40 3.64 -3.53
CA GLY A 322 7.74 3.09 -3.41
C GLY A 322 8.26 3.11 -1.96
N LEU A 323 8.09 4.25 -1.27
CA LEU A 323 8.42 4.37 0.14
C LEU A 323 7.57 3.44 1.01
N ASN A 324 6.28 3.28 0.72
CA ASN A 324 5.40 2.39 1.48
C ASN A 324 5.95 0.95 1.50
N PHE A 325 6.35 0.43 0.36
CA PHE A 325 6.93 -0.92 0.28
C PHE A 325 8.36 -0.98 0.81
N GLY A 326 9.22 -0.04 0.41
CA GLY A 326 10.64 -0.05 0.81
C GLY A 326 10.83 0.15 2.31
N LEU A 327 10.14 1.13 2.90
CA LEU A 327 10.21 1.41 4.34
C LEU A 327 9.57 0.29 5.17
N GLY A 328 8.53 -0.36 4.66
CA GLY A 328 7.94 -1.54 5.29
C GLY A 328 8.94 -2.68 5.43
N GLY A 329 9.71 -2.96 4.39
CA GLY A 329 10.76 -4.00 4.42
C GLY A 329 11.87 -3.70 5.44
N ILE A 330 12.33 -2.45 5.50
CA ILE A 330 13.32 -2.01 6.51
C ILE A 330 12.73 -2.15 7.92
N ALA A 331 11.51 -1.71 8.12
CA ALA A 331 10.84 -1.82 9.41
C ALA A 331 10.70 -3.28 9.86
N ALA A 332 10.28 -4.18 8.97
CA ALA A 332 10.17 -5.60 9.28
C ALA A 332 11.50 -6.21 9.70
N ALA A 333 12.61 -5.87 9.04
CA ALA A 333 13.94 -6.34 9.41
C ALA A 333 14.36 -5.85 10.80
N LEU A 334 14.16 -4.56 11.09
CA LEU A 334 14.51 -3.98 12.40
C LEU A 334 13.64 -4.57 13.52
N LEU A 335 12.35 -4.76 13.28
CA LEU A 335 11.44 -5.39 14.24
C LEU A 335 11.75 -6.88 14.44
N GLY A 336 12.27 -7.57 13.40
CA GLY A 336 12.76 -8.94 13.51
C GLY A 336 13.94 -9.06 14.47
N ILE A 337 14.94 -8.19 14.35
CA ILE A 337 16.06 -8.11 15.28
C ILE A 337 15.58 -7.87 16.72
N LEU A 338 14.59 -7.00 16.89
CA LEU A 338 14.00 -6.73 18.19
C LEU A 338 13.25 -7.95 18.74
N ALA A 339 12.49 -8.64 17.90
CA ALA A 339 11.75 -9.85 18.27
C ALA A 339 12.68 -10.98 18.67
N ASP A 340 13.77 -11.21 17.94
CA ASP A 340 14.78 -12.23 18.26
C ASP A 340 15.52 -11.92 19.57
N SER A 341 15.76 -10.63 19.87
CA SER A 341 16.53 -10.22 21.06
C SER A 341 15.69 -10.15 22.33
N TYR A 342 14.42 -9.72 22.23
CA TYR A 342 13.58 -9.37 23.39
C TYR A 342 12.19 -10.03 23.36
N GLY A 343 11.91 -10.88 22.37
CA GLY A 343 10.61 -11.54 22.19
C GLY A 343 9.59 -10.67 21.45
N VAL A 344 8.56 -11.34 20.92
CA VAL A 344 7.55 -10.69 20.07
C VAL A 344 6.69 -9.69 20.88
N GLU A 345 6.45 -9.94 22.17
CA GLU A 345 5.70 -9.01 23.03
C GLU A 345 6.39 -7.64 23.16
N ALA A 346 7.74 -7.62 23.22
CA ALA A 346 8.52 -6.38 23.25
C ALA A 346 8.30 -5.51 22.00
N VAL A 347 8.12 -6.14 20.84
CA VAL A 347 7.80 -5.44 19.59
C VAL A 347 6.50 -4.64 19.76
N TYR A 348 5.44 -5.24 20.32
CA TYR A 348 4.16 -4.56 20.53
C TYR A 348 4.22 -3.45 21.58
N ARG A 349 4.98 -3.68 22.67
CA ARG A 349 5.21 -2.65 23.70
C ARG A 349 5.94 -1.44 23.15
N LEU A 350 6.96 -1.64 22.33
CA LEU A 350 7.71 -0.55 21.69
C LEU A 350 6.86 0.15 20.62
N CYS A 351 6.24 -0.62 19.73
CA CYS A 351 5.42 -0.09 18.66
C CYS A 351 4.17 0.67 19.17
N ALA A 352 3.71 0.39 20.40
CA ALA A 352 2.58 1.09 21.01
C ALA A 352 2.78 2.62 21.08
N PHE A 353 4.03 3.09 21.11
CA PHE A 353 4.36 4.52 21.15
C PHE A 353 4.50 5.16 19.76
N LEU A 354 4.55 4.40 18.67
CA LEU A 354 4.68 4.94 17.32
C LEU A 354 3.59 5.96 16.96
N PRO A 355 2.33 5.81 17.40
CA PRO A 355 1.29 6.82 17.12
C PRO A 355 1.59 8.21 17.67
N LEU A 356 2.49 8.37 18.66
CA LEU A 356 2.96 9.68 19.13
C LEU A 356 3.59 10.52 17.99
N ALA A 357 4.12 9.86 16.95
CA ALA A 357 4.58 10.53 15.74
C ALA A 357 3.49 11.40 15.09
N GLY A 358 2.21 11.16 15.39
CA GLY A 358 1.09 11.99 14.96
C GLY A 358 1.21 13.45 15.39
N LEU A 359 1.96 13.77 16.43
CA LEU A 359 2.27 15.14 16.81
C LEU A 359 3.00 15.91 15.70
N ALA A 360 3.73 15.23 14.82
CA ALA A 360 4.40 15.84 13.67
C ALA A 360 3.41 16.45 12.65
N VAL A 361 2.13 16.07 12.67
CA VAL A 361 1.08 16.70 11.84
C VAL A 361 0.99 18.21 12.09
N TRP A 362 1.40 18.68 13.28
CA TRP A 362 1.43 20.10 13.60
C TRP A 362 2.33 20.91 12.67
N PHE A 363 3.40 20.28 12.16
CA PHE A 363 4.36 20.90 11.24
C PHE A 363 3.92 20.85 9.76
N LEU A 364 2.78 20.24 9.46
CA LEU A 364 2.25 20.25 8.08
C LEU A 364 1.85 21.67 7.69
N PRO A 365 2.37 22.16 6.54
CA PRO A 365 2.02 23.49 6.05
C PRO A 365 0.51 23.54 5.71
N PRO A 366 -0.18 24.65 5.96
CA PRO A 366 -1.60 24.75 5.63
C PRO A 366 -1.81 24.63 4.10
N ILE A 367 -2.74 23.78 3.70
CA ILE A 367 -3.25 23.70 2.34
C ILE A 367 -4.67 24.26 2.37
N GLU A 368 -5.04 25.11 1.43
CA GLU A 368 -6.42 25.53 1.27
C GLU A 368 -7.28 24.31 0.90
N GLU A 369 -7.91 23.72 1.90
CA GLU A 369 -8.84 22.62 1.72
C GLU A 369 -10.22 23.19 1.37
N ARG A 370 -10.67 22.97 0.13
CA ARG A 370 -12.07 23.23 -0.19
C ARG A 370 -12.92 22.13 0.44
N ARG A 371 -13.64 22.46 1.50
CA ARG A 371 -14.71 21.61 2.00
C ARG A 371 -15.71 21.38 0.86
N VAL A 372 -15.98 20.12 0.54
CA VAL A 372 -17.08 19.76 -0.36
C VAL A 372 -18.34 20.27 0.32
N ARG A 373 -18.95 21.32 -0.23
CA ARG A 373 -20.27 21.75 0.25
C ARG A 373 -21.24 20.60 -0.02
N SER A 374 -21.76 20.01 1.06
CA SER A 374 -22.91 19.11 0.99
C SER A 374 -24.11 19.88 0.43
N HIS A 375 -24.47 19.58 -0.79
CA HIS A 375 -25.78 19.91 -1.33
C HIS A 375 -26.65 18.67 -1.25
#